data_7bc4c72ac129ff1ec20359b146e7fa1b
#
_entry.id   7bc4c72ac129ff1ec20359b146e7fa1b
#
_cell.length_a   1.000
_cell.length_b   1.000
_cell.length_c   1.000
_cell.angle_alpha   90.00
_cell.angle_beta   90.00
_cell.angle_gamma   90.00
#
_symmetry.space_group_name_H-M   'P 1'
#
loop_
_entity.id
_entity.type
_entity.pdbx_description
1 polymer ?
#
loop_
_entity_poly.entity_id
_entity_poly.type
_entity_poly.pdbx_seq_one_letter_code
_entity_poly.pdbx_strand_id
1 'polypeptide(L)'
;LKKVNPAAKKIILEESMDVEEITPTGKGNRVTKADVINHIENLDKEKIGEPKKLVSDDNRQEKRVPMSRLRSTIAKRLVSVKQETAMLTTFNEVDMQPIKDLRAKYGVEFESEHGVKLGFMGFFVIAAVQALKKFPSVNASIDNNDIVYHGFQDIGVAVSTDRGLVVPIIKDADTKSLADIEKSILEYSTKAKDGKLSIEEMQGGTFTISNGGVFGSLLSTPILNAPQTAILGMHKIQERPVAINGEVIIRPMMYLALSYDHRLLDGKEAVTFLISIKEQLESPERLLLNLWYFKVIMFDVVVIGSGPAGYVAAIRAAQLDLKTLCIEDSIDESGKINLGGTCLNVGCIPSKALLDSSHRFYETKKNLKNHGIKISNVELDLQSMM
;
A
#
# COMPACT_ATOMS: atom_id res chain seq x y z
N LEU A 1 -12.95 44.07 -33.98
CA LEU A 1 -12.37 42.92 -33.27
C LEU A 1 -11.23 43.40 -32.37
N LYS A 2 -11.39 43.29 -31.04
CA LYS A 2 -10.34 43.68 -30.08
C LYS A 2 -9.08 42.81 -30.30
N LYS A 3 -7.91 43.43 -30.32
CA LYS A 3 -6.65 42.68 -30.45
C LYS A 3 -6.32 42.04 -29.11
N VAL A 4 -6.09 40.73 -29.08
CA VAL A 4 -5.82 39.96 -27.86
C VAL A 4 -4.34 39.51 -27.81
N ASN A 5 -3.71 39.62 -26.66
CA ASN A 5 -2.36 39.07 -26.43
C ASN A 5 -2.41 37.53 -26.43
N PRO A 6 -1.41 36.82 -26.99
CA PRO A 6 -1.38 35.34 -26.98
C PRO A 6 -1.61 34.71 -25.62
N ALA A 7 -1.01 35.26 -24.56
CA ALA A 7 -1.19 34.78 -23.18
C ALA A 7 -2.62 35.02 -22.64
N ALA A 8 -3.30 36.09 -23.07
CA ALA A 8 -4.71 36.36 -22.74
C ALA A 8 -5.65 35.43 -23.50
N LYS A 9 -5.34 35.15 -24.78
CA LYS A 9 -6.14 34.29 -25.65
C LYS A 9 -6.29 32.87 -25.08
N LYS A 10 -5.23 32.31 -24.45
CA LYS A 10 -5.26 31.01 -23.83
C LYS A 10 -6.28 30.97 -22.68
N ILE A 11 -6.26 31.97 -21.79
CA ILE A 11 -7.17 32.03 -20.63
C ILE A 11 -8.61 32.24 -21.06
N ILE A 12 -8.84 33.08 -22.06
CA ILE A 12 -10.18 33.35 -22.62
C ILE A 12 -10.80 32.08 -23.20
N LEU A 13 -9.99 31.23 -23.88
CA LEU A 13 -10.44 29.94 -24.42
C LEU A 13 -10.71 28.92 -23.32
N GLU A 14 -9.83 28.85 -22.32
CA GLU A 14 -9.97 27.92 -21.18
C GLU A 14 -11.21 28.23 -20.33
N GLU A 15 -11.57 29.53 -20.19
CA GLU A 15 -12.71 29.97 -19.37
C GLU A 15 -13.98 30.25 -20.22
N SER A 16 -13.96 29.98 -21.54
CA SER A 16 -15.09 30.19 -22.48
C SER A 16 -15.71 31.59 -22.39
N MET A 17 -14.87 32.65 -22.33
CA MET A 17 -15.30 34.01 -22.12
C MET A 17 -15.47 34.77 -23.45
N ASP A 18 -16.38 35.76 -23.48
CA ASP A 18 -16.51 36.66 -24.60
C ASP A 18 -15.49 37.80 -24.52
N VAL A 19 -14.66 37.92 -25.55
CA VAL A 19 -13.63 38.98 -25.65
C VAL A 19 -14.24 40.40 -25.65
N GLU A 20 -15.48 40.56 -26.12
CA GLU A 20 -16.15 41.86 -26.19
C GLU A 20 -16.53 42.41 -24.80
N GLU A 21 -16.64 41.56 -23.78
CA GLU A 21 -16.96 41.96 -22.40
C GLU A 21 -15.73 42.45 -21.63
N ILE A 22 -14.52 42.18 -22.11
CA ILE A 22 -13.28 42.51 -21.42
C ILE A 22 -12.81 43.93 -21.80
N THR A 23 -12.61 44.81 -20.81
CA THR A 23 -12.09 46.17 -21.02
C THR A 23 -10.58 46.14 -21.26
N PRO A 24 -10.06 46.52 -22.45
CA PRO A 24 -8.65 46.44 -22.74
C PRO A 24 -7.88 47.64 -22.15
N THR A 25 -6.77 47.40 -21.47
CA THR A 25 -5.85 48.43 -20.93
C THR A 25 -4.49 48.45 -21.65
N GLY A 26 -4.19 47.50 -22.52
CA GLY A 26 -2.93 47.41 -23.25
C GLY A 26 -2.78 48.45 -24.37
N LYS A 27 -1.50 48.78 -24.70
CA LYS A 27 -1.16 49.77 -25.75
C LYS A 27 -1.79 49.41 -27.10
N GLY A 28 -2.56 50.33 -27.67
CA GLY A 28 -3.29 50.13 -28.93
C GLY A 28 -4.57 49.32 -28.77
N ASN A 29 -5.32 49.47 -27.67
CA ASN A 29 -6.60 48.79 -27.36
C ASN A 29 -6.51 47.27 -27.39
N ARG A 30 -5.40 46.74 -26.86
CA ARG A 30 -5.12 45.30 -26.80
C ARG A 30 -5.48 44.74 -25.44
N VAL A 31 -6.21 43.62 -25.41
CA VAL A 31 -6.53 42.86 -24.19
C VAL A 31 -5.28 42.14 -23.69
N THR A 32 -4.87 42.45 -22.46
CA THR A 32 -3.72 41.85 -21.78
C THR A 32 -4.16 40.71 -20.85
N LYS A 33 -3.20 39.91 -20.37
CA LYS A 33 -3.48 38.86 -19.36
C LYS A 33 -4.06 39.44 -18.07
N ALA A 34 -3.58 40.62 -17.65
CA ALA A 34 -4.09 41.33 -16.47
C ALA A 34 -5.55 41.74 -16.61
N ASP A 35 -5.96 42.20 -17.80
CA ASP A 35 -7.36 42.60 -18.07
C ASP A 35 -8.33 41.41 -17.94
N VAL A 36 -7.90 40.23 -18.43
CA VAL A 36 -8.68 39.00 -18.31
C VAL A 36 -8.81 38.57 -16.84
N ILE A 37 -7.71 38.62 -16.07
CA ILE A 37 -7.72 38.27 -14.65
C ILE A 37 -8.61 39.25 -13.86
N ASN A 38 -8.48 40.55 -14.09
CA ASN A 38 -9.30 41.58 -13.43
C ASN A 38 -10.80 41.43 -13.81
N HIS A 39 -11.10 41.06 -15.05
CA HIS A 39 -12.48 40.81 -15.49
C HIS A 39 -13.07 39.58 -14.76
N ILE A 40 -12.30 38.50 -14.62
CA ILE A 40 -12.69 37.33 -13.86
C ILE A 40 -12.93 37.69 -12.36
N GLU A 41 -12.02 38.45 -11.74
CA GLU A 41 -12.17 38.92 -10.36
C GLU A 41 -13.39 39.82 -10.17
N ASN A 42 -13.73 40.62 -11.14
CA ASN A 42 -14.92 41.49 -11.10
C ASN A 42 -16.21 40.69 -11.32
N LEU A 43 -16.24 39.72 -12.23
CA LEU A 43 -17.37 38.82 -12.39
C LEU A 43 -17.58 37.97 -11.11
N ASP A 44 -16.49 37.56 -10.44
CA ASP A 44 -16.58 36.87 -9.14
C ASP A 44 -17.09 37.81 -8.04
N LYS A 45 -16.79 39.12 -8.09
CA LYS A 45 -17.33 40.13 -7.15
C LYS A 45 -18.80 40.46 -7.43
N GLU A 46 -19.21 40.52 -8.68
CA GLU A 46 -20.62 40.74 -9.06
C GLU A 46 -21.52 39.54 -8.77
N LYS A 47 -20.96 38.28 -8.86
CA LYS A 47 -21.65 37.08 -8.45
C LYS A 47 -21.75 36.92 -6.93
N ILE A 48 -20.92 37.66 -6.15
CA ILE A 48 -21.04 37.81 -4.70
C ILE A 48 -21.96 39.02 -4.42
N GLY A 49 -23.10 39.04 -5.08
CA GLY A 49 -24.17 39.99 -4.76
C GLY A 49 -24.58 39.79 -3.30
N GLU A 50 -24.89 40.89 -2.59
CA GLU A 50 -25.35 40.88 -1.20
C GLU A 50 -26.37 39.76 -0.97
N PRO A 51 -26.30 39.05 0.17
CA PRO A 51 -27.19 37.95 0.46
C PRO A 51 -28.64 38.46 0.43
N LYS A 52 -29.41 38.08 -0.58
CA LYS A 52 -30.86 38.37 -0.63
C LYS A 52 -31.47 37.85 0.67
N LYS A 53 -31.86 38.78 1.55
CA LYS A 53 -32.69 38.47 2.72
C LYS A 53 -34.01 37.92 2.19
N LEU A 54 -34.20 36.65 2.28
CA LEU A 54 -35.52 36.03 2.27
C LEU A 54 -36.16 36.28 3.60
N VAL A 55 -37.06 37.23 3.67
CA VAL A 55 -37.94 37.44 4.84
C VAL A 55 -38.96 36.32 4.79
N SER A 56 -38.74 35.25 5.56
CA SER A 56 -39.77 34.30 5.92
C SER A 56 -40.22 34.61 7.33
N ASP A 57 -41.51 34.66 7.54
CA ASP A 57 -42.21 35.00 8.78
C ASP A 57 -42.13 33.86 9.84
N ASP A 58 -41.18 32.97 9.71
CA ASP A 58 -40.93 31.89 10.64
C ASP A 58 -39.51 32.04 11.22
N ASN A 59 -39.33 31.82 12.51
CA ASN A 59 -38.12 32.02 13.32
C ASN A 59 -36.91 31.16 12.87
N ARG A 60 -36.92 30.59 11.64
CA ARG A 60 -35.89 29.79 11.00
C ARG A 60 -35.19 30.57 9.90
N GLN A 61 -34.14 31.28 10.22
CA GLN A 61 -33.33 32.04 9.25
C GLN A 61 -32.35 31.09 8.54
N GLU A 62 -32.49 30.93 7.23
CA GLU A 62 -31.50 30.26 6.36
C GLU A 62 -30.57 31.31 5.73
N LYS A 63 -29.27 31.10 5.87
CA LYS A 63 -28.23 31.91 5.20
C LYS A 63 -27.59 31.09 4.08
N ARG A 64 -27.80 31.48 2.83
CA ARG A 64 -27.14 30.88 1.67
C ARG A 64 -25.82 31.60 1.42
N VAL A 65 -24.71 30.85 1.45
CA VAL A 65 -23.36 31.36 1.15
C VAL A 65 -22.77 30.45 0.08
N PRO A 66 -22.30 31.01 -1.07
CA PRO A 66 -21.65 30.21 -2.10
C PRO A 66 -20.36 29.56 -1.57
N MET A 67 -20.05 28.35 -2.03
CA MET A 67 -18.79 27.71 -1.70
C MET A 67 -17.61 28.51 -2.27
N SER A 68 -16.53 28.60 -1.50
CA SER A 68 -15.27 29.12 -2.04
C SER A 68 -14.78 28.26 -3.22
N ARG A 69 -14.03 28.86 -4.14
CA ARG A 69 -13.48 28.16 -5.33
C ARG A 69 -12.69 26.90 -4.91
N LEU A 70 -11.84 27.03 -3.89
CA LEU A 70 -11.08 25.91 -3.34
C LEU A 70 -11.99 24.79 -2.85
N ARG A 71 -13.01 25.10 -2.04
CA ARG A 71 -13.96 24.11 -1.51
C ARG A 71 -14.75 23.42 -2.61
N SER A 72 -15.17 24.17 -3.66
CA SER A 72 -15.88 23.59 -4.80
C SER A 72 -14.99 22.62 -5.58
N THR A 73 -13.71 22.94 -5.79
CA THR A 73 -12.73 22.08 -6.46
C THR A 73 -12.48 20.80 -5.66
N ILE A 74 -12.28 20.93 -4.35
CA ILE A 74 -12.10 19.77 -3.45
C ILE A 74 -13.34 18.86 -3.50
N ALA A 75 -14.54 19.44 -3.41
CA ALA A 75 -15.80 18.68 -3.45
C ALA A 75 -15.94 17.86 -4.74
N LYS A 76 -15.68 18.48 -5.90
CA LYS A 76 -15.71 17.81 -7.20
C LYS A 76 -14.70 16.64 -7.24
N ARG A 77 -13.46 16.88 -6.80
CA ARG A 77 -12.40 15.85 -6.77
C ARG A 77 -12.78 14.66 -5.89
N LEU A 78 -13.30 14.91 -4.69
CA LEU A 78 -13.69 13.83 -3.77
C LEU A 78 -14.85 13.00 -4.31
N VAL A 79 -15.84 13.63 -4.96
CA VAL A 79 -16.96 12.92 -5.61
C VAL A 79 -16.46 12.08 -6.77
N SER A 80 -15.61 12.64 -7.65
CA SER A 80 -15.00 11.92 -8.79
C SER A 80 -14.26 10.67 -8.31
N VAL A 81 -13.38 10.80 -7.33
CA VAL A 81 -12.62 9.67 -6.76
C VAL A 81 -13.55 8.57 -6.26
N LYS A 82 -14.62 8.93 -5.52
CA LYS A 82 -15.58 7.95 -4.99
C LYS A 82 -16.36 7.25 -6.09
N GLN A 83 -16.63 7.90 -7.21
CA GLN A 83 -17.35 7.34 -8.36
C GLN A 83 -16.45 6.48 -9.26
N GLU A 84 -15.17 6.83 -9.37
CA GLU A 84 -14.22 6.18 -10.27
C GLU A 84 -13.49 4.99 -9.64
N THR A 85 -13.59 4.81 -8.32
CA THR A 85 -12.91 3.74 -7.57
C THR A 85 -13.88 2.73 -6.97
N ALA A 86 -13.48 1.46 -6.92
CA ALA A 86 -14.14 0.42 -6.13
C ALA A 86 -13.57 0.43 -4.71
N MET A 87 -13.80 1.55 -3.99
CA MET A 87 -13.18 1.79 -2.69
C MET A 87 -13.73 0.90 -1.60
N LEU A 88 -12.85 0.18 -0.91
CA LEU A 88 -13.14 -0.64 0.26
C LEU A 88 -12.25 -0.21 1.42
N THR A 89 -12.65 -0.51 2.66
CA THR A 89 -11.84 -0.22 3.86
C THR A 89 -11.73 -1.46 4.72
N THR A 90 -10.50 -1.80 5.11
CA THR A 90 -10.21 -2.80 6.14
C THR A 90 -9.66 -2.13 7.38
N PHE A 91 -9.88 -2.74 8.55
CA PHE A 91 -9.50 -2.19 9.84
C PHE A 91 -8.62 -3.17 10.60
N ASN A 92 -7.75 -2.62 11.43
CA ASN A 92 -7.00 -3.36 12.44
C ASN A 92 -6.79 -2.47 13.67
N GLU A 93 -6.32 -3.05 14.77
CA GLU A 93 -5.92 -2.30 15.95
C GLU A 93 -4.45 -2.55 16.26
N VAL A 94 -3.79 -1.54 16.82
CA VAL A 94 -2.37 -1.59 17.16
C VAL A 94 -2.16 -1.17 18.61
N ASP A 95 -1.30 -1.91 19.32
CA ASP A 95 -0.81 -1.54 20.65
C ASP A 95 0.28 -0.47 20.49
N MET A 96 0.01 0.72 21.01
CA MET A 96 0.93 1.86 20.93
C MET A 96 1.91 1.93 22.11
N GLN A 97 1.85 0.97 23.06
CA GLN A 97 2.73 0.97 24.23
C GLN A 97 4.22 0.95 23.84
N PRO A 98 4.69 0.08 22.92
CA PRO A 98 6.11 0.04 22.56
C PRO A 98 6.64 1.37 22.02
N ILE A 99 5.85 2.06 21.19
CA ILE A 99 6.23 3.40 20.69
C ILE A 99 6.19 4.45 21.80
N LYS A 100 5.20 4.40 22.72
CA LYS A 100 5.14 5.30 23.87
C LYS A 100 6.37 5.12 24.77
N ASP A 101 6.76 3.88 25.04
CA ASP A 101 7.94 3.55 25.85
C ASP A 101 9.23 4.05 25.22
N LEU A 102 9.39 3.81 23.90
CA LEU A 102 10.55 4.29 23.16
C LEU A 102 10.65 5.83 23.16
N ARG A 103 9.52 6.51 22.96
CA ARG A 103 9.46 7.97 23.03
C ARG A 103 9.72 8.49 24.44
N ALA A 104 9.23 7.84 25.48
CA ALA A 104 9.50 8.21 26.86
C ALA A 104 10.98 8.04 27.21
N LYS A 105 11.62 6.99 26.71
CA LYS A 105 13.03 6.67 26.96
C LYS A 105 13.99 7.59 26.22
N TYR A 106 13.74 7.85 24.94
CA TYR A 106 14.70 8.52 24.05
C TYR A 106 14.26 9.90 23.56
N GLY A 107 13.05 10.33 23.87
CA GLY A 107 12.48 11.57 23.28
C GLY A 107 13.28 12.82 23.57
N VAL A 108 13.81 12.98 24.81
CA VAL A 108 14.62 14.14 25.21
C VAL A 108 15.97 14.14 24.50
N GLU A 109 16.64 12.99 24.46
CA GLU A 109 17.92 12.82 23.78
C GLU A 109 17.79 13.07 22.28
N PHE A 110 16.74 12.50 21.66
CA PHE A 110 16.44 12.69 20.25
C PHE A 110 16.18 14.18 19.91
N GLU A 111 15.42 14.90 20.73
CA GLU A 111 15.14 16.33 20.52
C GLU A 111 16.42 17.17 20.67
N SER A 112 17.29 16.81 21.62
CA SER A 112 18.58 17.47 21.82
C SER A 112 19.55 17.27 20.65
N GLU A 113 19.61 16.05 20.11
CA GLU A 113 20.52 15.68 19.02
C GLU A 113 20.03 16.20 17.65
N HIS A 114 18.71 16.10 17.39
CA HIS A 114 18.17 16.35 16.06
C HIS A 114 17.40 17.69 15.93
N GLY A 115 17.11 18.39 17.04
CA GLY A 115 16.37 19.64 17.05
C GLY A 115 14.89 19.50 16.69
N VAL A 116 14.34 18.29 16.76
CA VAL A 116 12.93 17.99 16.49
C VAL A 116 12.41 16.93 17.46
N LYS A 117 11.15 17.05 17.87
CA LYS A 117 10.53 16.08 18.79
C LYS A 117 10.34 14.72 18.12
N LEU A 118 10.55 13.66 18.88
CA LEU A 118 10.22 12.30 18.46
C LEU A 118 8.69 12.11 18.45
N GLY A 119 8.07 12.35 17.30
CA GLY A 119 6.62 12.25 17.08
C GLY A 119 6.15 10.80 16.90
N PHE A 120 4.83 10.61 16.77
CA PHE A 120 4.27 9.32 16.36
C PHE A 120 4.31 9.16 14.83
N MET A 121 4.13 10.26 14.10
CA MET A 121 3.92 10.22 12.65
C MET A 121 5.11 9.65 11.90
N GLY A 122 6.34 9.97 12.33
CA GLY A 122 7.55 9.43 11.72
C GLY A 122 7.61 7.90 11.73
N PHE A 123 7.18 7.27 12.84
CA PHE A 123 7.10 5.80 12.92
C PHE A 123 6.09 5.22 11.90
N PHE A 124 4.93 5.88 11.75
CA PHE A 124 3.94 5.47 10.77
C PHE A 124 4.43 5.63 9.33
N VAL A 125 5.17 6.70 9.03
CA VAL A 125 5.75 6.92 7.71
C VAL A 125 6.78 5.82 7.40
N ILE A 126 7.70 5.51 8.32
CA ILE A 126 8.70 4.46 8.10
C ILE A 126 8.04 3.08 7.99
N ALA A 127 7.06 2.76 8.84
CA ALA A 127 6.31 1.51 8.77
C ALA A 127 5.57 1.37 7.43
N ALA A 128 4.94 2.46 6.95
CA ALA A 128 4.29 2.47 5.64
C ALA A 128 5.30 2.28 4.51
N VAL A 129 6.44 2.98 4.52
CA VAL A 129 7.51 2.83 3.52
C VAL A 129 8.01 1.38 3.45
N GLN A 130 8.30 0.76 4.59
CA GLN A 130 8.75 -0.64 4.61
C GLN A 130 7.65 -1.60 4.12
N ALA A 131 6.39 -1.35 4.48
CA ALA A 131 5.26 -2.13 3.99
C ALA A 131 5.07 -1.95 2.47
N LEU A 132 5.19 -0.74 1.92
CA LEU A 132 5.11 -0.46 0.48
C LEU A 132 6.20 -1.16 -0.32
N LYS A 133 7.42 -1.28 0.21
CA LYS A 133 8.51 -2.06 -0.40
C LYS A 133 8.18 -3.56 -0.47
N LYS A 134 7.47 -4.09 0.54
CA LYS A 134 7.06 -5.49 0.60
C LYS A 134 5.83 -5.79 -0.27
N PHE A 135 4.95 -4.80 -0.45
CA PHE A 135 3.70 -4.92 -1.21
C PHE A 135 3.66 -3.87 -2.32
N PRO A 136 4.41 -4.07 -3.43
CA PRO A 136 4.51 -3.07 -4.51
C PRO A 136 3.16 -2.73 -5.17
N SER A 137 2.19 -3.64 -5.14
CA SER A 137 0.82 -3.40 -5.63
C SER A 137 0.11 -2.27 -4.89
N VAL A 138 0.41 -2.07 -3.59
CA VAL A 138 -0.14 -0.95 -2.81
C VAL A 138 0.53 0.38 -3.18
N ASN A 139 1.78 0.34 -3.68
CA ASN A 139 2.53 1.50 -4.16
C ASN A 139 2.39 1.65 -5.69
N ALA A 140 1.20 1.44 -6.22
CA ALA A 140 0.90 1.54 -7.63
C ALA A 140 -0.30 2.45 -7.88
N SER A 141 -0.48 2.87 -9.12
CA SER A 141 -1.64 3.63 -9.58
C SER A 141 -2.24 2.99 -10.84
N ILE A 142 -3.50 3.32 -11.13
CA ILE A 142 -4.17 2.89 -12.36
C ILE A 142 -4.15 4.07 -13.33
N ASP A 143 -3.60 3.86 -14.52
CA ASP A 143 -3.67 4.80 -15.64
C ASP A 143 -4.37 4.11 -16.82
N ASN A 144 -5.61 4.48 -17.08
CA ASN A 144 -6.51 3.82 -18.04
C ASN A 144 -6.64 2.32 -17.77
N ASN A 145 -5.99 1.47 -18.58
CA ASN A 145 -5.97 0.01 -18.42
C ASN A 145 -4.63 -0.52 -17.92
N ASP A 146 -3.67 0.36 -17.60
CA ASP A 146 -2.35 -0.01 -17.16
C ASP A 146 -2.20 0.15 -15.64
N ILE A 147 -1.42 -0.73 -15.03
CA ILE A 147 -0.96 -0.60 -13.65
C ILE A 147 0.44 0.01 -13.67
N VAL A 148 0.59 1.16 -13.05
CA VAL A 148 1.87 1.88 -12.93
C VAL A 148 2.45 1.63 -11.55
N TYR A 149 3.51 0.81 -11.47
CA TYR A 149 4.26 0.57 -10.24
C TYR A 149 5.30 1.67 -10.01
N HIS A 150 5.29 2.26 -8.80
CA HIS A 150 6.24 3.30 -8.43
C HIS A 150 7.46 2.69 -7.75
N GLY A 151 8.68 2.97 -8.26
CA GLY A 151 9.95 2.52 -7.69
C GLY A 151 10.45 3.37 -6.51
N PHE A 152 9.67 4.38 -6.09
CA PHE A 152 9.95 5.31 -5.00
C PHE A 152 8.74 5.39 -4.07
N GLN A 153 8.94 5.85 -2.84
CA GLN A 153 7.89 5.98 -1.83
C GLN A 153 7.75 7.46 -1.42
N ASP A 154 6.79 8.14 -2.05
CA ASP A 154 6.43 9.53 -1.77
C ASP A 154 5.18 9.57 -0.89
N ILE A 155 5.38 9.90 0.39
CA ILE A 155 4.33 9.77 1.40
C ILE A 155 3.63 11.09 1.65
N GLY A 156 2.35 11.15 1.35
CA GLY A 156 1.47 12.25 1.71
C GLY A 156 1.10 12.20 3.19
N VAL A 157 1.25 13.31 3.90
CA VAL A 157 0.81 13.44 5.29
C VAL A 157 -0.28 14.50 5.37
N ALA A 158 -1.50 14.08 5.73
CA ALA A 158 -2.63 14.99 5.79
C ALA A 158 -2.49 15.99 6.95
N VAL A 159 -2.54 17.27 6.66
CA VAL A 159 -2.48 18.38 7.62
C VAL A 159 -3.77 19.20 7.55
N SER A 160 -4.43 19.39 8.70
CA SER A 160 -5.60 20.26 8.80
C SER A 160 -5.19 21.71 9.00
N THR A 161 -5.82 22.61 8.26
CA THR A 161 -5.65 24.07 8.37
C THR A 161 -7.02 24.75 8.46
N ASP A 162 -7.05 26.03 8.84
CA ASP A 162 -8.28 26.82 8.87
C ASP A 162 -8.94 26.95 7.47
N ARG A 163 -8.16 26.78 6.41
CA ARG A 163 -8.63 26.82 5.03
C ARG A 163 -9.10 25.46 4.50
N GLY A 164 -8.86 24.38 5.23
CA GLY A 164 -9.19 23.00 4.88
C GLY A 164 -8.04 22.03 5.03
N LEU A 165 -8.24 20.79 4.56
CA LEU A 165 -7.25 19.73 4.58
C LEU A 165 -6.30 19.88 3.39
N VAL A 166 -4.99 19.84 3.64
CA VAL A 166 -3.95 19.78 2.61
C VAL A 166 -3.08 18.54 2.85
N VAL A 167 -2.46 18.03 1.81
CA VAL A 167 -1.65 16.81 1.86
C VAL A 167 -0.28 17.10 1.25
N PRO A 168 0.67 17.67 2.00
CA PRO A 168 2.05 17.77 1.55
C PRO A 168 2.70 16.40 1.43
N ILE A 169 3.66 16.28 0.52
CA ILE A 169 4.30 15.04 0.13
C ILE A 169 5.75 15.01 0.61
N ILE A 170 6.08 14.03 1.44
CA ILE A 170 7.48 13.72 1.80
C ILE A 170 8.04 12.86 0.68
N LYS A 171 8.82 13.47 -0.21
CA LYS A 171 9.45 12.78 -1.34
C LYS A 171 10.59 11.90 -0.90
N ASP A 172 10.76 10.76 -1.58
CA ASP A 172 11.83 9.79 -1.33
C ASP A 172 11.91 9.42 0.17
N ALA A 173 10.74 9.16 0.78
CA ALA A 173 10.65 8.89 2.22
C ALA A 173 11.46 7.64 2.64
N ASP A 174 11.74 6.75 1.72
CA ASP A 174 12.53 5.54 1.92
C ASP A 174 14.05 5.78 2.07
N THR A 175 14.52 6.95 1.70
CA THR A 175 15.93 7.37 1.85
C THR A 175 16.16 8.21 3.09
N LYS A 176 15.10 8.63 3.79
CA LYS A 176 15.15 9.55 4.92
C LYS A 176 15.25 8.81 6.25
N SER A 177 16.01 9.41 7.17
CA SER A 177 16.02 8.98 8.57
C SER A 177 14.72 9.38 9.28
N LEU A 178 14.46 8.80 10.45
CA LEU A 178 13.31 9.18 11.29
C LEU A 178 13.36 10.68 11.65
N ALA A 179 14.55 11.22 11.92
CA ALA A 179 14.74 12.63 12.21
C ALA A 179 14.41 13.53 11.01
N ASP A 180 14.82 13.14 9.79
CA ASP A 180 14.53 13.91 8.58
C ASP A 180 13.03 13.87 8.23
N ILE A 181 12.37 12.75 8.47
CA ILE A 181 10.92 12.64 8.31
C ILE A 181 10.19 13.56 9.29
N GLU A 182 10.55 13.55 10.59
CA GLU A 182 9.91 14.43 11.59
C GLU A 182 10.19 15.91 11.30
N LYS A 183 11.40 16.26 10.83
CA LYS A 183 11.71 17.63 10.36
C LYS A 183 10.84 18.04 9.19
N SER A 184 10.68 17.16 8.19
CA SER A 184 9.82 17.42 7.03
C SER A 184 8.36 17.61 7.44
N ILE A 185 7.85 16.79 8.37
CA ILE A 185 6.49 16.90 8.91
C ILE A 185 6.30 18.25 9.62
N LEU A 186 7.24 18.66 10.46
CA LEU A 186 7.20 19.93 11.17
C LEU A 186 7.20 21.12 10.21
N GLU A 187 8.10 21.10 9.21
CA GLU A 187 8.22 22.13 8.18
C GLU A 187 6.93 22.27 7.38
N TYR A 188 6.41 21.16 6.86
CA TYR A 188 5.19 21.16 6.06
C TYR A 188 3.95 21.56 6.89
N SER A 189 3.89 21.13 8.15
CA SER A 189 2.81 21.55 9.06
C SER A 189 2.82 23.06 9.29
N THR A 190 4.01 23.65 9.45
CA THR A 190 4.18 25.11 9.63
C THR A 190 3.81 25.84 8.33
N LYS A 191 4.37 25.43 7.19
CA LYS A 191 4.02 26.01 5.87
C LYS A 191 2.52 25.91 5.55
N ALA A 192 1.90 24.79 5.94
CA ALA A 192 0.47 24.57 5.72
C ALA A 192 -0.39 25.57 6.50
N LYS A 193 -0.09 25.76 7.81
CA LYS A 193 -0.77 26.74 8.66
C LYS A 193 -0.60 28.16 8.16
N ASP A 194 0.61 28.52 7.71
CA ASP A 194 0.93 29.83 7.13
C ASP A 194 0.32 30.04 5.73
N GLY A 195 -0.20 28.98 5.10
CA GLY A 195 -0.68 29.02 3.71
C GLY A 195 0.42 29.22 2.67
N LYS A 196 1.64 28.76 2.97
CA LYS A 196 2.87 28.92 2.14
C LYS A 196 3.28 27.65 1.42
N LEU A 197 2.49 26.56 1.49
CA LEU A 197 2.77 25.34 0.72
C LEU A 197 2.69 25.63 -0.80
N SER A 198 3.72 25.20 -1.52
CA SER A 198 3.73 25.26 -2.98
C SER A 198 2.88 24.13 -3.57
N ILE A 199 2.54 24.27 -4.85
CA ILE A 199 1.79 23.24 -5.58
C ILE A 199 2.66 21.98 -5.74
N GLU A 200 3.95 22.16 -5.98
CA GLU A 200 4.93 21.07 -6.15
C GLU A 200 5.12 20.25 -4.87
N GLU A 201 4.93 20.87 -3.69
CA GLU A 201 4.98 20.18 -2.39
C GLU A 201 3.72 19.34 -2.11
N MET A 202 2.65 19.51 -2.90
CA MET A 202 1.38 18.79 -2.76
C MET A 202 1.11 17.81 -3.92
N GLN A 203 2.08 17.61 -4.83
CA GLN A 203 1.91 16.75 -6.01
C GLN A 203 2.87 15.56 -5.99
N GLY A 204 2.45 14.45 -6.59
CA GLY A 204 3.31 13.28 -6.86
C GLY A 204 3.36 12.23 -5.76
N GLY A 205 2.53 12.31 -4.72
CA GLY A 205 2.51 11.29 -3.66
C GLY A 205 2.03 9.92 -4.15
N THR A 206 2.60 8.84 -3.62
CA THR A 206 2.23 7.45 -3.97
C THR A 206 1.34 6.78 -2.91
N PHE A 207 1.39 7.26 -1.68
CA PHE A 207 0.59 6.78 -0.55
C PHE A 207 0.28 7.94 0.40
N THR A 208 -0.85 7.90 1.10
CA THR A 208 -1.23 8.97 2.03
C THR A 208 -1.49 8.41 3.43
N ILE A 209 -1.07 9.16 4.45
CA ILE A 209 -1.38 8.91 5.87
C ILE A 209 -2.21 10.09 6.39
N SER A 210 -3.37 9.79 6.96
CA SER A 210 -4.27 10.78 7.56
C SER A 210 -4.49 10.48 9.04
N ASN A 211 -4.41 11.50 9.89
CA ASN A 211 -4.60 11.37 11.34
C ASN A 211 -5.87 12.07 11.80
N GLY A 212 -6.96 11.32 11.92
CA GLY A 212 -8.22 11.77 12.53
C GLY A 212 -8.21 11.75 14.05
N GLY A 213 -7.25 11.05 14.65
CA GLY A 213 -7.15 10.87 16.10
C GLY A 213 -6.90 12.16 16.88
N VAL A 214 -6.23 13.13 16.27
CA VAL A 214 -6.00 14.46 16.86
C VAL A 214 -7.30 15.24 17.09
N PHE A 215 -8.38 14.87 16.38
CA PHE A 215 -9.72 15.42 16.53
C PHE A 215 -10.66 14.52 17.34
N GLY A 216 -10.13 13.40 17.89
CA GLY A 216 -10.89 12.44 18.68
C GLY A 216 -11.63 11.38 17.87
N SER A 217 -11.39 11.24 16.56
CA SER A 217 -12.04 10.20 15.75
C SER A 217 -11.72 8.81 16.30
N LEU A 218 -12.77 8.02 16.56
CA LEU A 218 -12.62 6.62 16.98
C LEU A 218 -12.30 5.73 15.78
N LEU A 219 -13.04 5.92 14.70
CA LEU A 219 -12.98 5.10 13.50
C LEU A 219 -13.55 5.88 12.32
N SER A 220 -12.92 5.82 11.16
CA SER A 220 -13.38 6.43 9.92
C SER A 220 -12.89 5.65 8.71
N THR A 221 -13.55 5.85 7.58
CA THR A 221 -13.18 5.30 6.28
C THR A 221 -12.61 6.44 5.41
N PRO A 222 -11.28 6.65 5.38
CA PRO A 222 -10.70 7.75 4.62
C PRO A 222 -10.95 7.57 3.11
N ILE A 223 -11.18 8.68 2.41
CA ILE A 223 -11.31 8.69 0.96
C ILE A 223 -9.92 8.71 0.34
N LEU A 224 -9.72 7.97 -0.74
CA LEU A 224 -8.45 7.90 -1.47
C LEU A 224 -8.03 9.28 -2.00
N ASN A 225 -6.73 9.52 -2.06
CA ASN A 225 -6.13 10.69 -2.69
C ASN A 225 -5.64 10.33 -4.10
N ALA A 226 -6.55 10.29 -5.08
CA ALA A 226 -6.20 9.89 -6.45
C ALA A 226 -4.99 10.67 -7.01
N PRO A 227 -4.11 10.01 -7.79
CA PRO A 227 -4.24 8.67 -8.38
C PRO A 227 -3.79 7.51 -7.47
N GLN A 228 -3.51 7.75 -6.18
CA GLN A 228 -3.11 6.73 -5.22
C GLN A 228 -4.21 5.69 -5.03
N THR A 229 -3.81 4.43 -4.85
CA THR A 229 -4.73 3.30 -4.69
C THR A 229 -4.97 2.90 -3.23
N ALA A 230 -4.26 3.52 -2.28
CA ALA A 230 -4.45 3.27 -0.86
C ALA A 230 -4.17 4.50 0.01
N ILE A 231 -4.81 4.54 1.19
CA ILE A 231 -4.65 5.56 2.22
C ILE A 231 -4.78 4.93 3.60
N LEU A 232 -3.86 5.27 4.50
CA LEU A 232 -3.88 4.86 5.91
C LEU A 232 -4.55 5.93 6.77
N GLY A 233 -5.56 5.56 7.52
CA GLY A 233 -6.20 6.38 8.55
C GLY A 233 -5.75 5.99 9.95
N MET A 234 -5.25 6.96 10.71
CA MET A 234 -4.92 6.84 12.13
C MET A 234 -6.05 7.44 12.95
N HIS A 235 -6.32 6.86 14.14
CA HIS A 235 -7.38 7.27 15.02
C HIS A 235 -6.87 7.57 16.42
N LYS A 236 -7.78 7.92 17.35
CA LYS A 236 -7.40 8.26 18.72
C LYS A 236 -6.79 7.05 19.44
N ILE A 237 -5.77 7.34 20.27
CA ILE A 237 -5.23 6.37 21.23
C ILE A 237 -6.15 6.34 22.44
N GLN A 238 -6.55 5.14 22.88
CA GLN A 238 -7.39 4.93 24.04
C GLN A 238 -6.82 3.84 24.92
N GLU A 239 -6.80 4.09 26.24
CA GLU A 239 -6.53 3.03 27.23
C GLU A 239 -7.69 2.03 27.20
N ARG A 240 -7.40 0.77 26.88
CA ARG A 240 -8.40 -0.29 26.77
C ARG A 240 -7.90 -1.58 27.42
N PRO A 241 -8.78 -2.36 28.07
CA PRO A 241 -8.46 -3.71 28.50
C PRO A 241 -8.30 -4.61 27.28
N VAL A 242 -7.16 -5.31 27.20
CA VAL A 242 -6.85 -6.30 26.17
C VAL A 242 -6.36 -7.58 26.82
N ALA A 243 -6.64 -8.72 26.21
CA ALA A 243 -6.14 -10.01 26.66
C ALA A 243 -4.73 -10.27 26.07
N ILE A 244 -3.72 -10.35 26.93
CA ILE A 244 -2.34 -10.68 26.54
C ILE A 244 -1.87 -11.86 27.40
N ASN A 245 -1.49 -12.95 26.76
CA ASN A 245 -1.05 -14.19 27.42
C ASN A 245 -2.04 -14.72 28.47
N GLY A 246 -3.35 -14.52 28.25
CA GLY A 246 -4.42 -14.98 29.16
C GLY A 246 -4.75 -14.01 30.30
N GLU A 247 -4.04 -12.90 30.42
CA GLU A 247 -4.29 -11.84 31.42
C GLU A 247 -4.94 -10.61 30.77
N VAL A 248 -5.79 -9.90 31.54
CA VAL A 248 -6.39 -8.63 31.12
C VAL A 248 -5.46 -7.49 31.52
N ILE A 249 -4.88 -6.81 30.53
CA ILE A 249 -3.94 -5.71 30.73
C ILE A 249 -4.47 -4.45 30.05
N ILE A 250 -4.30 -3.30 30.70
CA ILE A 250 -4.63 -2.01 30.07
C ILE A 250 -3.52 -1.62 29.09
N ARG A 251 -3.91 -1.34 27.84
CA ARG A 251 -3.00 -0.92 26.76
C ARG A 251 -3.53 0.29 26.00
N PRO A 252 -2.64 1.19 25.55
CA PRO A 252 -3.00 2.31 24.68
C PRO A 252 -3.23 1.81 23.25
N MET A 253 -4.46 1.47 22.92
CA MET A 253 -4.85 0.94 21.62
C MET A 253 -5.25 2.04 20.65
N MET A 254 -4.89 1.86 19.36
CA MET A 254 -5.32 2.72 18.27
C MET A 254 -5.94 1.86 17.15
N TYR A 255 -7.08 2.32 16.60
CA TYR A 255 -7.60 1.75 15.37
C TYR A 255 -6.85 2.30 14.15
N LEU A 256 -6.56 1.43 13.22
CA LEU A 256 -6.04 1.73 11.90
C LEU A 256 -7.09 1.38 10.86
N ALA A 257 -7.24 2.24 9.86
CA ALA A 257 -8.09 2.00 8.70
C ALA A 257 -7.23 2.07 7.44
N LEU A 258 -7.32 1.10 6.56
CA LEU A 258 -6.76 1.15 5.22
C LEU A 258 -7.91 1.17 4.22
N SER A 259 -8.12 2.32 3.56
CA SER A 259 -8.99 2.36 2.38
C SER A 259 -8.14 2.11 1.13
N TYR A 260 -8.68 1.32 0.22
CA TYR A 260 -7.98 0.89 -0.99
C TYR A 260 -8.93 0.72 -2.17
N ASP A 261 -8.38 0.80 -3.38
CA ASP A 261 -9.11 0.55 -4.62
C ASP A 261 -9.12 -0.94 -4.95
N HIS A 262 -10.29 -1.58 -4.78
CA HIS A 262 -10.45 -3.02 -4.99
C HIS A 262 -10.34 -3.44 -6.47
N ARG A 263 -10.23 -2.49 -7.40
CA ARG A 263 -9.91 -2.80 -8.80
C ARG A 263 -8.46 -3.29 -8.96
N LEU A 264 -7.56 -2.86 -8.05
CA LEU A 264 -6.13 -3.22 -8.06
C LEU A 264 -5.76 -4.14 -6.90
N LEU A 265 -6.23 -3.86 -5.69
CA LEU A 265 -5.85 -4.57 -4.48
C LEU A 265 -6.96 -5.51 -4.03
N ASP A 266 -6.64 -6.76 -3.78
CA ASP A 266 -7.59 -7.70 -3.17
C ASP A 266 -7.59 -7.58 -1.62
N GLY A 267 -8.59 -8.26 -1.00
CA GLY A 267 -8.74 -8.22 0.45
C GLY A 267 -7.57 -8.85 1.20
N LYS A 268 -6.91 -9.87 0.64
CA LYS A 268 -5.74 -10.53 1.24
C LYS A 268 -4.55 -9.57 1.25
N GLU A 269 -4.26 -8.92 0.12
CA GLU A 269 -3.16 -7.97 0.01
C GLU A 269 -3.36 -6.78 0.97
N ALA A 270 -4.55 -6.18 0.97
CA ALA A 270 -4.88 -5.05 1.84
C ALA A 270 -4.76 -5.39 3.33
N VAL A 271 -5.31 -6.54 3.74
CA VAL A 271 -5.23 -7.01 5.14
C VAL A 271 -3.80 -7.32 5.53
N THR A 272 -3.02 -8.02 4.69
CA THR A 272 -1.62 -8.37 5.01
C THR A 272 -0.71 -7.15 5.02
N PHE A 273 -0.96 -6.16 4.15
CA PHE A 273 -0.28 -4.86 4.19
C PHE A 273 -0.54 -4.13 5.52
N LEU A 274 -1.80 -4.03 5.95
CA LEU A 274 -2.16 -3.38 7.22
C LEU A 274 -1.57 -4.12 8.42
N ILE A 275 -1.56 -5.46 8.41
CA ILE A 275 -0.90 -6.28 9.43
C ILE A 275 0.61 -5.99 9.46
N SER A 276 1.26 -5.85 8.30
CA SER A 276 2.68 -5.53 8.23
C SER A 276 3.01 -4.19 8.89
N ILE A 277 2.16 -3.17 8.72
CA ILE A 277 2.30 -1.88 9.42
C ILE A 277 2.12 -2.07 10.94
N LYS A 278 1.05 -2.77 11.36
CA LYS A 278 0.78 -3.06 12.78
C LYS A 278 1.99 -3.72 13.46
N GLU A 279 2.48 -4.82 12.90
CA GLU A 279 3.59 -5.59 13.47
C GLU A 279 4.86 -4.76 13.65
N GLN A 280 5.13 -3.84 12.71
CA GLN A 280 6.27 -2.94 12.79
C GLN A 280 6.11 -1.88 13.88
N LEU A 281 4.90 -1.35 14.08
CA LEU A 281 4.60 -0.38 15.12
C LEU A 281 4.61 -1.01 16.52
N GLU A 282 4.24 -2.29 16.62
CA GLU A 282 4.30 -3.06 17.87
C GLU A 282 5.71 -3.59 18.21
N SER A 283 6.66 -3.47 17.27
CA SER A 283 8.07 -3.81 17.46
C SER A 283 8.98 -2.74 16.84
N PRO A 284 8.97 -1.50 17.38
CA PRO A 284 9.63 -0.35 16.75
C PRO A 284 11.16 -0.46 16.71
N GLU A 285 11.77 -1.26 17.56
CA GLU A 285 13.20 -1.58 17.50
C GLU A 285 13.58 -2.30 16.20
N ARG A 286 12.73 -3.17 15.70
CA ARG A 286 12.94 -3.87 14.42
C ARG A 286 12.78 -2.93 13.23
N LEU A 287 11.81 -2.03 13.32
CA LEU A 287 11.55 -0.99 12.34
C LEU A 287 12.76 -0.07 12.17
N LEU A 288 13.38 0.37 13.28
CA LEU A 288 14.54 1.25 13.27
C LEU A 288 15.83 0.56 12.81
N LEU A 289 15.94 -0.74 13.03
CA LEU A 289 17.06 -1.56 12.58
C LEU A 289 16.93 -2.05 11.14
N ASN A 290 15.86 -1.66 10.42
CA ASN A 290 15.52 -2.18 9.08
C ASN A 290 15.46 -3.72 9.04
N LEU A 291 15.11 -4.34 10.15
CA LEU A 291 14.92 -5.78 10.22
C LEU A 291 13.57 -6.11 9.62
N TRP A 292 13.57 -6.59 8.40
CA TRP A 292 12.37 -7.12 7.75
C TRP A 292 11.73 -8.17 8.66
N TYR A 293 10.41 -8.09 8.84
CA TYR A 293 9.68 -9.15 9.53
C TYR A 293 9.71 -10.40 8.63
N PHE A 294 10.81 -11.12 8.69
CA PHE A 294 10.72 -12.55 8.46
C PHE A 294 9.95 -13.08 9.67
N LYS A 295 8.69 -13.44 9.49
CA LYS A 295 8.08 -14.43 10.38
C LYS A 295 9.08 -15.55 10.38
N VAL A 296 9.88 -15.65 11.43
CA VAL A 296 10.75 -16.82 11.62
C VAL A 296 9.77 -17.95 11.83
N ILE A 297 9.39 -18.58 10.71
CA ILE A 297 8.68 -19.84 10.79
C ILE A 297 9.72 -20.78 11.37
N MET A 298 9.72 -20.89 12.69
CA MET A 298 10.55 -21.89 13.36
C MET A 298 10.05 -23.24 12.90
N PHE A 299 10.91 -23.98 12.24
CA PHE A 299 10.71 -25.39 11.97
C PHE A 299 11.50 -26.16 13.00
N ASP A 300 10.92 -27.23 13.53
CA ASP A 300 11.63 -28.18 14.43
C ASP A 300 12.64 -29.01 13.63
N VAL A 301 12.30 -29.28 12.36
CA VAL A 301 13.14 -30.06 11.44
C VAL A 301 13.14 -29.38 10.05
N VAL A 302 14.34 -29.19 9.50
CA VAL A 302 14.54 -28.77 8.10
C VAL A 302 15.28 -29.88 7.37
N VAL A 303 14.68 -30.43 6.32
CA VAL A 303 15.26 -31.47 5.46
C VAL A 303 15.66 -30.81 4.15
N ILE A 304 16.93 -30.93 3.77
CA ILE A 304 17.45 -30.42 2.50
C ILE A 304 17.60 -31.59 1.54
N GLY A 305 16.87 -31.53 0.42
CA GLY A 305 16.76 -32.58 -0.58
C GLY A 305 15.59 -33.52 -0.32
N SER A 306 14.75 -33.74 -1.33
CA SER A 306 13.58 -34.62 -1.31
C SER A 306 13.84 -36.01 -1.87
N GLY A 307 15.09 -36.45 -1.92
CA GLY A 307 15.44 -37.83 -2.29
C GLY A 307 14.88 -38.86 -1.30
N PRO A 308 15.10 -40.18 -1.53
CA PRO A 308 14.49 -41.25 -0.70
C PRO A 308 14.72 -41.09 0.81
N ALA A 309 15.91 -40.67 1.23
CA ALA A 309 16.17 -40.38 2.63
C ALA A 309 15.44 -39.10 3.12
N GLY A 310 15.42 -38.07 2.30
CA GLY A 310 14.84 -36.77 2.64
C GLY A 310 13.34 -36.82 2.83
N TYR A 311 12.59 -37.34 1.84
CA TYR A 311 11.13 -37.40 1.98
C TYR A 311 10.70 -38.37 3.10
N VAL A 312 11.43 -39.48 3.32
CA VAL A 312 11.14 -40.40 4.44
C VAL A 312 11.36 -39.71 5.78
N ALA A 313 12.47 -39.00 5.92
CA ALA A 313 12.76 -38.23 7.14
C ALA A 313 11.73 -37.12 7.38
N ALA A 314 11.37 -36.36 6.34
CA ALA A 314 10.38 -35.28 6.43
C ALA A 314 8.99 -35.79 6.82
N ILE A 315 8.53 -36.90 6.19
CA ILE A 315 7.26 -37.55 6.52
C ILE A 315 7.27 -38.04 7.96
N ARG A 316 8.37 -38.70 8.39
CA ARG A 316 8.46 -39.24 9.76
C ARG A 316 8.48 -38.12 10.80
N ALA A 317 9.20 -37.02 10.55
CA ALA A 317 9.20 -35.87 11.44
C ALA A 317 7.79 -35.26 11.56
N ALA A 318 7.08 -35.10 10.44
CA ALA A 318 5.71 -34.61 10.46
C ALA A 318 4.73 -35.55 11.18
N GLN A 319 4.91 -36.88 11.05
CA GLN A 319 4.11 -37.86 11.80
C GLN A 319 4.37 -37.85 13.33
N LEU A 320 5.45 -37.25 13.76
CA LEU A 320 5.79 -37.02 15.16
C LEU A 320 5.37 -35.64 15.65
N ASP A 321 4.45 -34.97 14.90
CA ASP A 321 3.93 -33.61 15.14
C ASP A 321 5.01 -32.54 15.18
N LEU A 322 6.19 -32.79 14.58
CA LEU A 322 7.24 -31.80 14.41
C LEU A 322 6.93 -30.93 13.18
N LYS A 323 7.04 -29.63 13.36
CA LYS A 323 6.88 -28.65 12.26
C LYS A 323 8.05 -28.79 11.30
N THR A 324 7.82 -29.41 10.15
CA THR A 324 8.86 -29.85 9.24
C THR A 324 8.82 -29.04 7.93
N LEU A 325 10.00 -28.63 7.44
CA LEU A 325 10.22 -28.04 6.13
C LEU A 325 11.10 -28.99 5.30
N CYS A 326 10.68 -29.32 4.09
CA CYS A 326 11.52 -30.00 3.10
C CYS A 326 11.85 -29.03 1.95
N ILE A 327 13.14 -28.86 1.65
CA ILE A 327 13.64 -27.97 0.59
C ILE A 327 14.15 -28.83 -0.56
N GLU A 328 13.66 -28.57 -1.77
CA GLU A 328 14.10 -29.22 -3.00
C GLU A 328 14.34 -28.14 -4.07
N ASP A 329 15.42 -28.25 -4.83
CA ASP A 329 15.80 -27.33 -5.90
C ASP A 329 15.69 -27.96 -7.31
N SER A 330 15.41 -29.27 -7.40
CA SER A 330 15.22 -29.96 -8.67
C SER A 330 13.87 -29.57 -9.30
N ILE A 331 13.91 -29.21 -10.56
CA ILE A 331 12.74 -28.87 -11.37
C ILE A 331 12.63 -29.82 -12.56
N ASP A 332 11.40 -30.17 -12.95
CA ASP A 332 11.12 -30.95 -14.15
C ASP A 332 11.15 -30.09 -15.44
N GLU A 333 10.96 -30.72 -16.59
CA GLU A 333 10.93 -30.04 -17.90
C GLU A 333 9.78 -29.00 -18.02
N SER A 334 8.77 -29.09 -17.18
CA SER A 334 7.65 -28.14 -17.11
C SER A 334 7.89 -26.97 -16.14
N GLY A 335 9.05 -26.91 -15.46
CA GLY A 335 9.41 -25.90 -14.48
C GLY A 335 8.78 -26.11 -13.09
N LYS A 336 8.22 -27.30 -12.79
CA LYS A 336 7.67 -27.64 -11.48
C LYS A 336 8.71 -28.37 -10.63
N ILE A 337 8.58 -28.22 -9.31
CA ILE A 337 9.44 -28.93 -8.34
C ILE A 337 9.26 -30.44 -8.52
N ASN A 338 10.40 -31.13 -8.70
CA ASN A 338 10.45 -32.57 -8.98
C ASN A 338 10.88 -33.32 -7.70
N LEU A 339 9.91 -33.72 -6.90
CA LEU A 339 10.15 -34.43 -5.63
C LEU A 339 10.60 -35.87 -5.86
N GLY A 340 11.43 -36.40 -4.93
CA GLY A 340 11.87 -37.80 -4.93
C GLY A 340 13.33 -37.99 -5.36
N GLY A 341 13.98 -36.94 -5.84
CA GLY A 341 15.39 -36.93 -6.24
C GLY A 341 15.71 -37.87 -7.39
N THR A 342 17.00 -38.05 -7.70
CA THR A 342 17.50 -38.89 -8.79
C THR A 342 17.03 -40.32 -8.66
N CYS A 343 16.97 -40.89 -7.46
CA CYS A 343 16.59 -42.30 -7.27
C CYS A 343 15.15 -42.60 -7.70
N LEU A 344 14.21 -41.68 -7.46
CA LEU A 344 12.80 -41.89 -7.86
C LEU A 344 12.61 -41.58 -9.36
N ASN A 345 13.20 -40.48 -9.84
CA ASN A 345 12.84 -39.92 -11.15
C ASN A 345 13.72 -40.44 -12.31
N VAL A 346 15.01 -40.75 -12.07
CA VAL A 346 15.96 -41.06 -13.16
C VAL A 346 16.80 -42.29 -12.88
N GLY A 347 17.06 -42.62 -11.62
CA GLY A 347 18.11 -43.55 -11.22
C GLY A 347 17.64 -44.91 -10.67
N CYS A 348 17.85 -45.11 -9.36
CA CYS A 348 17.81 -46.44 -8.70
C CYS A 348 16.51 -47.19 -8.88
N ILE A 349 15.36 -46.53 -8.74
CA ILE A 349 14.03 -47.18 -8.79
C ILE A 349 13.68 -47.59 -10.25
N PRO A 350 13.66 -46.67 -11.21
CA PRO A 350 13.33 -47.05 -12.60
C PRO A 350 14.37 -48.06 -13.17
N SER A 351 15.66 -47.88 -12.88
CA SER A 351 16.68 -48.81 -13.36
C SER A 351 16.49 -50.22 -12.80
N LYS A 352 16.19 -50.37 -11.51
CA LYS A 352 15.96 -51.70 -10.90
C LYS A 352 14.67 -52.32 -11.40
N ALA A 353 13.61 -51.54 -11.62
CA ALA A 353 12.36 -52.03 -12.19
C ALA A 353 12.57 -52.57 -13.59
N LEU A 354 13.31 -51.84 -14.45
CA LEU A 354 13.67 -52.31 -15.78
C LEU A 354 14.55 -53.57 -15.75
N LEU A 355 15.53 -53.63 -14.87
CA LEU A 355 16.39 -54.81 -14.70
C LEU A 355 15.57 -56.01 -14.24
N ASP A 356 14.67 -55.89 -13.30
CA ASP A 356 13.81 -56.98 -12.86
C ASP A 356 12.88 -57.47 -13.98
N SER A 357 12.26 -56.56 -14.71
CA SER A 357 11.43 -56.89 -15.86
C SER A 357 12.22 -57.56 -16.98
N SER A 358 13.45 -57.10 -17.27
CA SER A 358 14.36 -57.73 -18.26
C SER A 358 14.79 -59.12 -17.80
N HIS A 359 15.08 -59.31 -16.52
CA HIS A 359 15.45 -60.59 -15.91
C HIS A 359 14.29 -61.59 -16.04
N ARG A 360 13.07 -61.19 -15.73
CA ARG A 360 11.86 -62.01 -15.87
C ARG A 360 11.66 -62.46 -17.33
N PHE A 361 11.85 -61.56 -18.30
CA PHE A 361 11.77 -61.90 -19.69
C PHE A 361 12.84 -62.92 -20.11
N TYR A 362 14.09 -62.69 -19.63
CA TYR A 362 15.19 -63.63 -19.91
C TYR A 362 14.94 -65.01 -19.28
N GLU A 363 14.56 -65.08 -17.99
CA GLU A 363 14.20 -66.32 -17.30
C GLU A 363 13.11 -67.06 -18.04
N THR A 364 12.02 -66.38 -18.40
CA THR A 364 10.90 -66.96 -19.13
C THR A 364 11.34 -67.57 -20.46
N LYS A 365 12.22 -66.89 -21.18
CA LYS A 365 12.66 -67.30 -22.52
C LYS A 365 13.71 -68.44 -22.47
N LYS A 366 14.58 -68.45 -21.49
CA LYS A 366 15.76 -69.38 -21.49
C LYS A 366 15.73 -70.43 -20.39
N ASN A 367 15.35 -70.09 -19.16
CA ASN A 367 15.61 -70.95 -18.02
C ASN A 367 14.41 -71.81 -17.62
N LEU A 368 13.18 -71.41 -17.91
CA LEU A 368 11.97 -72.15 -17.51
C LEU A 368 11.95 -73.59 -18.12
N LYS A 369 12.62 -73.83 -19.21
CA LYS A 369 12.77 -75.17 -19.77
C LYS A 369 13.47 -76.17 -18.83
N ASN A 370 14.41 -75.69 -18.00
CA ASN A 370 15.13 -76.49 -17.04
C ASN A 370 14.24 -76.96 -15.86
N HIS A 371 13.11 -76.26 -15.69
CA HIS A 371 12.09 -76.58 -14.68
C HIS A 371 10.91 -77.35 -15.26
N GLY A 372 11.04 -77.85 -16.53
CA GLY A 372 9.98 -78.61 -17.18
C GLY A 372 8.83 -77.76 -17.73
N ILE A 373 8.93 -76.48 -17.72
CA ILE A 373 7.90 -75.54 -18.16
C ILE A 373 8.12 -75.24 -19.66
N LYS A 374 7.14 -75.60 -20.49
CA LYS A 374 7.15 -75.33 -21.95
C LYS A 374 6.30 -74.11 -22.23
N ILE A 375 6.89 -73.09 -22.81
CA ILE A 375 6.20 -71.87 -23.26
C ILE A 375 6.30 -71.80 -24.79
N SER A 376 5.18 -71.58 -25.48
CA SER A 376 5.09 -71.60 -26.93
C SER A 376 5.48 -70.28 -27.59
N ASN A 377 5.18 -69.16 -26.97
CA ASN A 377 5.56 -67.82 -27.44
C ASN A 377 5.79 -66.85 -26.26
N VAL A 378 6.87 -66.08 -26.34
CA VAL A 378 7.19 -65.01 -25.38
C VAL A 378 7.54 -63.77 -26.15
N GLU A 379 6.67 -62.75 -26.12
CA GLU A 379 6.87 -61.48 -26.79
C GLU A 379 7.13 -60.39 -25.72
N LEU A 380 7.91 -59.41 -26.09
CA LEU A 380 8.20 -58.24 -25.25
C LEU A 380 7.40 -57.05 -25.76
N ASP A 381 6.47 -56.55 -24.94
CA ASP A 381 5.87 -55.24 -25.13
C ASP A 381 6.70 -54.19 -24.41
N LEU A 382 7.59 -53.54 -25.16
CA LEU A 382 8.49 -52.53 -24.60
C LEU A 382 7.75 -51.29 -24.14
N GLN A 383 6.65 -50.95 -24.79
CA GLN A 383 5.85 -49.77 -24.45
C GLN A 383 5.14 -49.92 -23.09
N SER A 384 4.61 -51.12 -22.84
CA SER A 384 4.00 -51.43 -21.54
C SER A 384 5.03 -51.64 -20.40
N MET A 385 6.28 -51.94 -20.77
CA MET A 385 7.38 -52.13 -19.82
C MET A 385 7.99 -50.80 -19.35
N MET A 386 8.00 -49.77 -20.22
CA MET A 386 8.51 -48.42 -19.92
C MET A 386 7.50 -47.55 -19.21
#